data_67a9e29116a2cd480bd6db1f11eddc70
#
_entry.id   67a9e29116a2cd480bd6db1f11eddc70
#
_cell.length_a   1.000
_cell.length_b   1.000
_cell.length_c   1.000
_cell.angle_alpha   90.00
_cell.angle_beta   90.00
_cell.angle_gamma   90.00
#
_symmetry.space_group_name_H-M   'P 1'
#
loop_
_entity.id
_entity.type
_entity.pdbx_description
1 polymer ?
#
loop_
_entity_poly.entity_id
_entity_poly.type
_entity_poly.pdbx_seq_one_letter_code
_entity_poly.pdbx_strand_id
1 'polypeptide(L)'
;MRRLAQPFLAIPVLGIMFGLFARAADAQEPPAPDMAEEFFGTTQVVFDTLAASSSRAAENLATLIAYIPSFPSEIGHFFVRLHATGFNSWSLLFQSLFYLGIGVLAELVFRTVQSRIKLTKESDGHIGIGRRFGWFGANMVGLSIFACLGGWPLLMATQQDPVAQTVVITYLTAILAVRVFTICSRMVLAPFYPEMRIVHLDDAAARRLYWWVTGIAAFAGFSFVTASLFHSGAMEPKAVLIFVLASRSALALWVMLAFFANRPTIAQILRYGSEGRERGKGWSSFAGVWHLMASIYVTLSWFATSILLLLGRMEANKLAIFSFMTVMLAIAVCLMLDDWATRVDRRNDEQAQFPTIPSFAQFFARMGRAAVVIVTLLLLLRIWSGPWHGLVAARTVGGLVPALTQLLITTFIAYILWQLVLIGTERVLCRAAPRAGESETARQTRIATLLPLMRNSMLAGIAIIAGMIGLSAIGVDVVPLFAGAGVIGLAVGMGSQALVKDIVSGLFFLLDDAFRVGDYVDTGVAMGTIERAGIRSLQIRHHLGALHTVPFGEIQTIANHSRDWVIFKMDFRVPFDTDTHALRKKFKALGQTLLTDETFGHLFVEPLKSSGVGMMDDSAMIVRASFKSRP
;
A
#
# COMPACT_ATOMS: atom_id res chain seq x y z
N MET A 1 24.55 -12.26 18.11
CA MET A 1 23.70 -11.18 18.65
C MET A 1 22.97 -10.31 17.61
N ARG A 2 23.45 -10.10 16.36
CA ARG A 2 22.73 -9.29 15.34
C ARG A 2 21.57 -9.99 14.60
N ARG A 3 21.23 -11.25 14.85
CA ARG A 3 20.21 -12.03 14.10
C ARG A 3 18.90 -12.29 14.88
N LEU A 4 18.74 -11.81 16.10
CA LEU A 4 17.54 -12.03 16.93
C LEU A 4 16.64 -10.80 17.08
N ALA A 5 16.99 -9.65 16.51
CA ALA A 5 16.26 -8.37 16.70
C ALA A 5 15.13 -8.12 15.70
N GLN A 6 14.78 -9.05 14.83
CA GLN A 6 13.77 -8.80 13.78
C GLN A 6 12.29 -9.07 14.12
N PRO A 7 11.87 -9.74 15.20
CA PRO A 7 10.44 -9.81 15.54
C PRO A 7 9.90 -8.59 16.31
N PHE A 8 10.75 -7.64 16.76
CA PHE A 8 10.34 -6.50 17.60
C PHE A 8 9.80 -5.27 16.82
N LEU A 9 9.80 -5.27 15.50
CA LEU A 9 9.27 -4.16 14.70
C LEU A 9 7.73 -4.06 14.68
N ALA A 10 7.02 -5.07 15.17
CA ALA A 10 5.55 -5.04 15.26
C ALA A 10 5.03 -4.26 16.48
N ILE A 11 5.83 -4.11 17.54
CA ILE A 11 5.41 -3.43 18.79
C ILE A 11 5.29 -1.91 18.61
N PRO A 12 6.20 -1.19 17.92
CA PRO A 12 6.03 0.25 17.69
C PRO A 12 4.84 0.57 16.76
N VAL A 13 4.49 -0.31 15.82
CA VAL A 13 3.34 -0.11 14.93
C VAL A 13 2.01 -0.22 15.70
N LEU A 14 1.92 -1.16 16.66
CA LEU A 14 0.77 -1.23 17.57
C LEU A 14 0.70 0.01 18.50
N GLY A 15 1.83 0.52 18.97
CA GLY A 15 1.90 1.74 19.79
C GLY A 15 1.47 2.99 19.03
N ILE A 16 1.84 3.12 17.76
CA ILE A 16 1.40 4.22 16.89
C ILE A 16 -0.10 4.11 16.58
N MET A 17 -0.62 2.90 16.34
CA MET A 17 -2.06 2.68 16.18
C MET A 17 -2.83 2.99 17.47
N PHE A 18 -2.31 2.61 18.64
CA PHE A 18 -2.94 2.96 19.93
C PHE A 18 -2.90 4.47 20.21
N GLY A 19 -1.82 5.16 19.84
CA GLY A 19 -1.70 6.63 19.97
C GLY A 19 -2.62 7.40 19.02
N LEU A 20 -2.87 6.89 17.82
CA LEU A 20 -3.87 7.43 16.90
C LEU A 20 -5.30 7.14 17.40
N PHE A 21 -5.51 6.01 18.06
CA PHE A 21 -6.79 5.64 18.69
C PHE A 21 -7.11 6.49 19.92
N ALA A 22 -6.13 6.77 20.78
CA ALA A 22 -6.31 7.62 21.95
C ALA A 22 -6.68 9.05 21.56
N ARG A 23 -6.13 9.58 20.47
CA ARG A 23 -6.52 10.90 19.94
C ARG A 23 -7.91 10.95 19.32
N ALA A 24 -8.42 9.82 18.79
CA ALA A 24 -9.80 9.73 18.29
C ALA A 24 -10.82 9.59 19.44
N ALA A 25 -10.42 9.06 20.59
CA ALA A 25 -11.28 8.91 21.76
C ALA A 25 -11.40 10.19 22.61
N ASP A 26 -10.45 11.13 22.49
CA ASP A 26 -10.48 12.44 23.21
C ASP A 26 -11.36 13.50 22.52
N ALA A 27 -11.89 13.23 21.33
CA ALA A 27 -12.90 14.07 20.71
C ALA A 27 -14.29 13.72 21.29
N GLN A 28 -14.55 14.13 22.53
CA GLN A 28 -15.90 14.12 23.12
C GLN A 28 -16.76 15.16 22.39
N GLU A 29 -17.51 14.71 21.39
CA GLU A 29 -18.69 15.46 20.92
C GLU A 29 -19.84 15.29 21.92
N PRO A 30 -20.69 16.35 22.09
CA PRO A 30 -21.85 16.28 22.98
C PRO A 30 -22.84 15.19 22.53
N PRO A 31 -23.69 14.67 23.45
CA PRO A 31 -24.58 13.54 23.16
C PRO A 31 -25.45 13.83 21.94
N ALA A 32 -25.39 12.92 20.98
CA ALA A 32 -26.08 13.03 19.70
C ALA A 32 -27.62 13.09 19.92
N PRO A 33 -28.31 14.03 19.29
CA PRO A 33 -29.76 13.98 19.17
C PRO A 33 -30.17 12.69 18.43
N ASP A 34 -31.39 12.23 18.70
CA ASP A 34 -31.94 10.96 18.23
C ASP A 34 -31.62 10.71 16.75
N MET A 35 -30.67 9.79 16.47
CA MET A 35 -30.13 9.54 15.13
C MET A 35 -31.20 9.14 14.12
N ALA A 36 -32.32 8.62 14.57
CA ALA A 36 -33.44 8.26 13.71
C ALA A 36 -34.17 9.52 13.18
N GLU A 37 -34.47 10.51 14.04
CA GLU A 37 -35.11 11.77 13.60
C GLU A 37 -34.17 12.59 12.72
N GLU A 38 -32.88 12.64 13.02
CA GLU A 38 -31.90 13.37 12.20
C GLU A 38 -31.68 12.68 10.82
N PHE A 39 -31.70 11.35 10.78
CA PHE A 39 -31.59 10.57 9.55
C PHE A 39 -32.85 10.74 8.67
N PHE A 40 -34.05 10.64 9.24
CA PHE A 40 -35.30 10.83 8.50
C PHE A 40 -35.49 12.30 8.08
N GLY A 41 -35.13 13.26 8.92
CA GLY A 41 -35.19 14.69 8.59
C GLY A 41 -34.20 15.07 7.47
N THR A 42 -32.97 14.54 7.50
CA THR A 42 -31.97 14.76 6.46
C THR A 42 -32.34 14.06 5.15
N THR A 43 -32.87 12.85 5.18
CA THR A 43 -33.34 12.17 3.97
C THR A 43 -34.49 12.90 3.31
N GLN A 44 -35.44 13.43 4.06
CA GLN A 44 -36.57 14.20 3.52
C GLN A 44 -36.11 15.49 2.87
N VAL A 45 -35.19 16.26 3.49
CA VAL A 45 -34.58 17.47 2.90
C VAL A 45 -33.81 17.13 1.61
N VAL A 46 -33.13 16.00 1.53
CA VAL A 46 -32.45 15.53 0.32
C VAL A 46 -33.45 15.21 -0.77
N PHE A 47 -34.54 14.49 -0.44
CA PHE A 47 -35.60 14.17 -1.41
C PHE A 47 -36.28 15.42 -1.95
N ASP A 48 -36.61 16.39 -1.09
CA ASP A 48 -37.24 17.64 -1.48
C ASP A 48 -36.33 18.52 -2.36
N THR A 49 -35.04 18.58 -2.03
CA THR A 49 -34.06 19.31 -2.85
C THR A 49 -33.78 18.61 -4.17
N LEU A 50 -33.75 17.29 -4.21
CA LEU A 50 -33.65 16.52 -5.46
C LEU A 50 -34.90 16.65 -6.30
N ALA A 51 -36.09 16.61 -5.71
CA ALA A 51 -37.37 16.82 -6.41
C ALA A 51 -37.45 18.23 -7.02
N ALA A 52 -37.11 19.26 -6.25
CA ALA A 52 -37.06 20.64 -6.73
C ALA A 52 -35.99 20.84 -7.81
N SER A 53 -34.84 20.17 -7.68
CA SER A 53 -33.79 20.24 -8.72
C SER A 53 -34.18 19.50 -9.98
N SER A 54 -34.85 18.35 -9.87
CA SER A 54 -35.33 17.58 -11.02
C SER A 54 -36.44 18.31 -11.78
N SER A 55 -37.38 18.99 -11.10
CA SER A 55 -38.40 19.78 -11.73
C SER A 55 -37.82 20.98 -12.50
N ARG A 56 -36.83 21.70 -11.91
CA ARG A 56 -36.12 22.78 -12.62
C ARG A 56 -35.33 22.26 -13.81
N ALA A 57 -34.67 21.12 -13.69
CA ALA A 57 -33.94 20.50 -14.81
C ALA A 57 -34.89 20.09 -15.93
N ALA A 58 -36.09 19.56 -15.62
CA ALA A 58 -37.11 19.21 -16.59
C ALA A 58 -37.69 20.44 -17.29
N GLU A 59 -37.94 21.51 -16.56
CA GLU A 59 -38.42 22.78 -17.13
C GLU A 59 -37.37 23.40 -18.06
N ASN A 60 -36.09 23.44 -17.63
CA ASN A 60 -34.99 23.90 -18.46
C ASN A 60 -34.80 23.02 -19.70
N LEU A 61 -34.98 21.71 -19.59
CA LEU A 61 -34.91 20.77 -20.72
C LEU A 61 -36.04 21.04 -21.70
N ALA A 62 -37.29 21.27 -21.25
CA ALA A 62 -38.41 21.60 -22.10
C ALA A 62 -38.18 22.91 -22.87
N THR A 63 -37.64 23.94 -22.21
CA THR A 63 -37.28 25.21 -22.85
C THR A 63 -36.17 25.05 -23.90
N LEU A 64 -35.20 24.17 -23.66
CA LEU A 64 -34.12 23.85 -24.61
C LEU A 64 -34.67 23.08 -25.83
N ILE A 65 -35.53 22.09 -25.61
CA ILE A 65 -36.17 21.34 -26.72
C ILE A 65 -36.95 22.30 -27.63
N ALA A 66 -37.69 23.22 -27.03
CA ALA A 66 -38.43 24.25 -27.82
C ALA A 66 -37.47 25.18 -28.59
N TYR A 67 -36.23 25.34 -28.16
CA TYR A 67 -35.22 26.18 -28.81
C TYR A 67 -34.41 25.45 -29.91
N ILE A 68 -34.46 24.12 -30.00
CA ILE A 68 -33.69 23.33 -30.99
C ILE A 68 -33.94 23.80 -32.44
N PRO A 69 -35.17 24.13 -32.89
CA PRO A 69 -35.40 24.59 -34.27
C PRO A 69 -34.70 25.90 -34.64
N SER A 70 -34.43 26.78 -33.66
CA SER A 70 -33.72 28.05 -33.84
C SER A 70 -32.19 27.92 -33.76
N PHE A 71 -31.66 26.77 -33.37
CA PHE A 71 -30.21 26.54 -33.20
C PHE A 71 -29.42 26.76 -34.52
N PRO A 72 -29.85 26.26 -35.71
CA PRO A 72 -29.10 26.52 -36.96
C PRO A 72 -29.03 27.99 -37.32
N SER A 73 -30.12 28.77 -37.10
CA SER A 73 -30.12 30.21 -37.35
C SER A 73 -29.19 30.97 -36.41
N GLU A 74 -29.10 30.56 -35.15
CA GLU A 74 -28.15 31.14 -34.19
C GLU A 74 -26.69 30.92 -34.59
N ILE A 75 -26.36 29.74 -35.11
CA ILE A 75 -25.01 29.51 -35.67
C ILE A 75 -24.75 30.50 -36.83
N GLY A 76 -25.74 30.69 -37.72
CA GLY A 76 -25.62 31.67 -38.77
C GLY A 76 -25.40 33.09 -38.24
N HIS A 77 -26.21 33.52 -37.29
CA HIS A 77 -26.07 34.82 -36.63
C HIS A 77 -24.73 34.99 -35.91
N PHE A 78 -24.21 33.92 -35.30
CA PHE A 78 -22.86 33.93 -34.68
C PHE A 78 -21.77 34.24 -35.73
N PHE A 79 -21.76 33.56 -36.87
CA PHE A 79 -20.80 33.84 -37.93
C PHE A 79 -20.98 35.23 -38.55
N VAL A 80 -22.21 35.71 -38.72
CA VAL A 80 -22.48 37.09 -39.19
C VAL A 80 -21.94 38.11 -38.20
N ARG A 81 -22.16 37.94 -36.91
CA ARG A 81 -21.57 38.80 -35.85
C ARG A 81 -20.04 38.75 -35.88
N LEU A 82 -19.47 37.58 -36.09
CA LEU A 82 -18.03 37.40 -36.19
C LEU A 82 -17.46 38.14 -37.42
N HIS A 83 -18.12 38.06 -38.55
CA HIS A 83 -17.72 38.83 -39.74
C HIS A 83 -17.89 40.35 -39.57
N ALA A 84 -18.90 40.80 -38.85
CA ALA A 84 -19.12 42.21 -38.55
C ALA A 84 -18.00 42.86 -37.74
N THR A 85 -17.19 42.07 -37.00
CA THR A 85 -16.01 42.56 -36.29
C THR A 85 -14.76 42.71 -37.19
N GLY A 86 -14.89 42.52 -38.52
CA GLY A 86 -13.77 42.53 -39.46
C GLY A 86 -13.03 41.18 -39.58
N PHE A 87 -13.51 40.14 -38.89
CA PHE A 87 -12.93 38.79 -38.94
C PHE A 87 -13.08 38.15 -40.32
N ASN A 88 -11.96 37.84 -40.97
CA ASN A 88 -11.92 37.15 -42.26
C ASN A 88 -11.57 35.67 -42.07
N SER A 89 -12.59 34.81 -42.06
CA SER A 89 -12.45 33.38 -41.86
C SER A 89 -11.56 32.69 -42.92
N TRP A 90 -11.59 33.16 -44.17
CA TRP A 90 -10.73 32.62 -45.23
C TRP A 90 -9.26 32.95 -45.02
N SER A 91 -8.93 34.20 -44.65
CA SER A 91 -7.56 34.61 -44.32
C SER A 91 -7.00 33.79 -43.16
N LEU A 92 -7.82 33.61 -42.09
CA LEU A 92 -7.39 32.81 -40.96
C LEU A 92 -7.17 31.33 -41.32
N LEU A 93 -8.03 30.76 -42.16
CA LEU A 93 -7.90 29.38 -42.62
C LEU A 93 -6.61 29.21 -43.45
N PHE A 94 -6.28 30.11 -44.38
CA PHE A 94 -5.08 30.05 -45.15
C PHE A 94 -3.82 30.24 -44.27
N GLN A 95 -3.83 31.20 -43.33
CA GLN A 95 -2.72 31.42 -42.39
C GLN A 95 -2.52 30.19 -41.51
N SER A 96 -3.61 29.63 -40.98
CA SER A 96 -3.54 28.41 -40.16
C SER A 96 -2.99 27.22 -40.94
N LEU A 97 -3.46 26.99 -42.16
CA LEU A 97 -2.95 25.90 -43.02
C LEU A 97 -1.46 26.08 -43.34
N PHE A 98 -1.04 27.32 -43.66
CA PHE A 98 0.34 27.63 -43.99
C PHE A 98 1.30 27.43 -42.79
N TYR A 99 1.03 28.10 -41.66
CA TYR A 99 1.91 28.04 -40.51
C TYR A 99 1.91 26.67 -39.81
N LEU A 100 0.74 26.06 -39.63
CA LEU A 100 0.68 24.71 -39.06
C LEU A 100 1.27 23.67 -40.01
N GLY A 101 1.17 23.91 -41.35
CA GLY A 101 1.84 23.08 -42.34
C GLY A 101 3.36 23.16 -42.22
N ILE A 102 3.93 24.35 -42.00
CA ILE A 102 5.37 24.52 -41.71
C ILE A 102 5.76 23.76 -40.43
N GLY A 103 4.98 23.90 -39.38
CA GLY A 103 5.20 23.19 -38.13
C GLY A 103 5.20 21.66 -38.28
N VAL A 104 4.25 21.11 -39.05
CA VAL A 104 4.20 19.68 -39.38
C VAL A 104 5.41 19.26 -40.21
N LEU A 105 5.77 20.02 -41.21
CA LEU A 105 6.97 19.74 -42.05
C LEU A 105 8.25 19.72 -41.23
N ALA A 106 8.44 20.70 -40.37
CA ALA A 106 9.59 20.77 -39.47
C ALA A 106 9.68 19.59 -38.52
N GLU A 107 8.54 19.18 -37.95
CA GLU A 107 8.44 17.96 -37.10
C GLU A 107 8.76 16.71 -37.91
N LEU A 108 8.28 16.58 -39.15
CA LEU A 108 8.57 15.43 -40.01
C LEU A 108 10.06 15.35 -40.35
N VAL A 109 10.68 16.48 -40.66
CA VAL A 109 12.15 16.56 -40.89
C VAL A 109 12.90 16.11 -39.63
N PHE A 110 12.52 16.63 -38.46
CA PHE A 110 13.12 16.23 -37.19
C PHE A 110 12.99 14.71 -36.95
N ARG A 111 11.82 14.15 -37.16
CA ARG A 111 11.57 12.71 -37.01
C ARG A 111 12.39 11.87 -37.99
N THR A 112 12.56 12.35 -39.21
CA THR A 112 13.37 11.67 -40.23
C THR A 112 14.84 11.70 -39.85
N VAL A 113 15.34 12.82 -39.36
CA VAL A 113 16.73 12.94 -38.82
C VAL A 113 16.92 12.03 -37.62
N GLN A 114 15.98 12.03 -36.68
CA GLN A 114 15.98 11.17 -35.50
C GLN A 114 16.02 9.68 -35.87
N SER A 115 15.28 9.28 -36.90
CA SER A 115 15.28 7.87 -37.36
C SER A 115 16.62 7.45 -37.96
N ARG A 116 17.35 8.36 -38.55
CA ARG A 116 18.71 8.12 -39.10
C ARG A 116 19.79 8.10 -38.01
N ILE A 117 19.64 8.87 -36.96
CA ILE A 117 20.52 8.83 -35.79
C ILE A 117 20.13 7.63 -34.96
N LYS A 118 20.52 6.41 -35.38
CA LYS A 118 20.25 5.10 -34.74
C LYS A 118 20.37 5.15 -33.21
N LEU A 119 19.39 5.72 -32.53
CA LEU A 119 19.14 5.49 -31.11
C LEU A 119 18.60 4.08 -30.83
N THR A 120 18.42 3.31 -31.90
CA THR A 120 17.95 1.91 -31.93
C THR A 120 19.05 1.00 -32.43
N LYS A 121 20.21 0.97 -31.76
CA LYS A 121 21.14 -0.15 -31.98
C LYS A 121 20.55 -1.37 -31.28
N GLU A 122 20.22 -2.35 -32.09
CA GLU A 122 19.84 -3.70 -31.64
C GLU A 122 20.79 -4.19 -30.56
N SER A 123 20.27 -4.42 -29.39
CA SER A 123 20.83 -5.34 -28.42
C SER A 123 19.68 -6.11 -27.81
N ASP A 124 19.83 -7.39 -27.82
CA ASP A 124 18.91 -8.44 -27.41
C ASP A 124 17.81 -8.08 -26.41
N GLY A 125 16.57 -8.39 -26.82
CA GLY A 125 15.41 -8.73 -26.01
C GLY A 125 15.08 -7.83 -24.80
N HIS A 126 14.23 -6.88 -24.92
CA HIS A 126 13.63 -5.96 -23.95
C HIS A 126 14.29 -4.58 -23.83
N ILE A 127 13.58 -3.62 -24.38
CA ILE A 127 13.99 -2.20 -24.32
C ILE A 127 13.83 -1.68 -22.89
N GLY A 128 14.94 -1.24 -22.28
CA GLY A 128 14.95 -0.68 -20.91
C GLY A 128 14.07 0.57 -20.77
N ILE A 129 13.61 0.85 -19.55
CA ILE A 129 12.76 2.02 -19.20
C ILE A 129 13.37 3.33 -19.71
N GLY A 130 14.70 3.52 -19.58
CA GLY A 130 15.40 4.71 -20.04
C GLY A 130 15.23 4.99 -21.53
N ARG A 131 15.16 3.95 -22.37
CA ARG A 131 14.98 4.09 -23.83
C ARG A 131 13.54 4.50 -24.19
N ARG A 132 12.54 4.06 -23.41
CA ARG A 132 11.13 4.51 -23.55
C ARG A 132 10.98 5.97 -23.19
N PHE A 133 11.60 6.41 -22.09
CA PHE A 133 11.63 7.83 -21.73
C PHE A 133 12.41 8.69 -22.73
N GLY A 134 13.50 8.18 -23.27
CA GLY A 134 14.23 8.83 -24.36
C GLY A 134 13.38 9.01 -25.62
N TRP A 135 12.61 7.97 -26.01
CA TRP A 135 11.66 8.05 -27.12
C TRP A 135 10.53 9.06 -26.85
N PHE A 136 9.98 9.05 -25.62
CA PHE A 136 8.97 10.02 -25.19
C PHE A 136 9.51 11.45 -25.23
N GLY A 137 10.69 11.69 -24.66
CA GLY A 137 11.36 13.00 -24.69
C GLY A 137 11.60 13.51 -26.12
N ALA A 138 12.05 12.64 -27.01
CA ALA A 138 12.26 13.00 -28.41
C ALA A 138 10.96 13.37 -29.14
N ASN A 139 9.84 12.70 -28.84
CA ASN A 139 8.53 13.10 -29.38
C ASN A 139 8.02 14.41 -28.77
N MET A 140 8.33 14.69 -27.49
CA MET A 140 8.04 15.99 -26.88
C MET A 140 8.86 17.12 -27.54
N VAL A 141 10.14 16.89 -27.84
CA VAL A 141 10.96 17.83 -28.61
C VAL A 141 10.35 18.08 -29.99
N GLY A 142 9.90 17.05 -30.70
CA GLY A 142 9.18 17.20 -31.98
C GLY A 142 7.90 18.06 -31.86
N LEU A 143 7.13 17.85 -30.78
CA LEU A 143 5.97 18.68 -30.48
C LEU A 143 6.35 20.14 -30.19
N SER A 144 7.44 20.36 -29.46
CA SER A 144 7.96 21.72 -29.21
C SER A 144 8.39 22.42 -30.50
N ILE A 145 9.03 21.70 -31.42
CA ILE A 145 9.39 22.22 -32.77
C ILE A 145 8.13 22.62 -33.53
N PHE A 146 7.08 21.77 -33.50
CA PHE A 146 5.80 22.10 -34.11
C PHE A 146 5.18 23.38 -33.51
N ALA A 147 5.19 23.49 -32.19
CA ALA A 147 4.62 24.64 -31.46
C ALA A 147 5.43 25.93 -31.77
N CYS A 148 6.75 25.85 -31.81
CA CYS A 148 7.62 27.00 -32.05
C CYS A 148 7.62 27.45 -33.52
N LEU A 149 7.66 26.54 -34.48
CA LEU A 149 7.75 26.90 -35.91
C LEU A 149 6.39 27.01 -36.61
N GLY A 150 5.35 26.40 -36.07
CA GLY A 150 4.01 26.51 -36.63
C GLY A 150 3.07 27.34 -35.74
N GLY A 151 2.98 27.01 -34.47
CA GLY A 151 2.03 27.64 -33.54
C GLY A 151 2.37 29.08 -33.21
N TRP A 152 3.63 29.36 -32.84
CA TRP A 152 4.07 30.70 -32.46
C TRP A 152 3.97 31.71 -33.60
N PRO A 153 4.45 31.45 -34.86
CA PRO A 153 4.30 32.39 -35.97
C PRO A 153 2.82 32.63 -36.32
N LEU A 154 1.95 31.61 -36.21
CA LEU A 154 0.52 31.78 -36.39
C LEU A 154 -0.08 32.76 -35.38
N LEU A 155 0.32 32.66 -34.11
CA LEU A 155 -0.12 33.59 -33.06
C LEU A 155 0.38 35.02 -33.32
N MET A 156 1.61 35.19 -33.82
CA MET A 156 2.12 36.49 -34.17
C MET A 156 1.43 37.09 -35.40
N ALA A 157 1.13 36.27 -36.42
CA ALA A 157 0.40 36.70 -37.61
C ALA A 157 -1.04 37.16 -37.31
N THR A 158 -1.66 36.65 -36.24
CA THR A 158 -3.04 36.98 -35.82
C THR A 158 -3.10 38.05 -34.73
N GLN A 159 -1.96 38.59 -34.28
CA GLN A 159 -1.89 39.52 -33.15
C GLN A 159 -2.70 40.82 -33.33
N GLN A 160 -2.88 41.25 -34.58
CA GLN A 160 -3.61 42.50 -34.92
C GLN A 160 -5.16 42.32 -34.87
N ASP A 161 -5.63 41.07 -34.94
CA ASP A 161 -7.06 40.72 -34.85
C ASP A 161 -7.34 39.92 -33.57
N PRO A 162 -7.94 40.57 -32.54
CA PRO A 162 -8.16 39.92 -31.25
C PRO A 162 -9.10 38.72 -31.35
N VAL A 163 -10.02 38.73 -32.30
CA VAL A 163 -10.95 37.61 -32.53
C VAL A 163 -10.21 36.44 -33.16
N ALA A 164 -9.44 36.69 -34.23
CA ALA A 164 -8.61 35.68 -34.87
C ALA A 164 -7.61 35.08 -33.87
N GLN A 165 -6.97 35.91 -33.07
CA GLN A 165 -6.06 35.47 -32.03
C GLN A 165 -6.71 34.56 -30.99
N THR A 166 -7.92 34.90 -30.52
CA THR A 166 -8.70 34.08 -29.59
C THR A 166 -9.03 32.72 -30.20
N VAL A 167 -9.49 32.68 -31.44
CA VAL A 167 -9.76 31.43 -32.16
C VAL A 167 -8.52 30.57 -32.29
N VAL A 168 -7.39 31.18 -32.69
CA VAL A 168 -6.09 30.47 -32.86
C VAL A 168 -5.59 29.91 -31.53
N ILE A 169 -5.54 30.70 -30.45
CA ILE A 169 -5.12 30.23 -29.14
C ILE A 169 -5.96 29.03 -28.72
N THR A 170 -7.25 29.15 -28.89
CA THR A 170 -8.23 28.15 -28.46
C THR A 170 -8.02 26.81 -29.19
N TYR A 171 -7.96 26.82 -30.52
CA TYR A 171 -7.76 25.58 -31.28
C TYR A 171 -6.34 25.06 -31.25
N LEU A 172 -5.32 25.93 -31.20
CA LEU A 172 -3.95 25.51 -31.03
C LEU A 172 -3.73 24.78 -29.70
N THR A 173 -4.35 25.28 -28.62
CA THR A 173 -4.35 24.61 -27.32
C THR A 173 -4.96 23.21 -27.39
N ALA A 174 -6.10 23.06 -28.10
CA ALA A 174 -6.71 21.74 -28.32
C ALA A 174 -5.78 20.81 -29.11
N ILE A 175 -5.19 21.29 -30.20
CA ILE A 175 -4.27 20.50 -31.02
C ILE A 175 -3.06 20.03 -30.18
N LEU A 176 -2.45 20.92 -29.41
CA LEU A 176 -1.32 20.57 -28.55
C LEU A 176 -1.70 19.56 -27.48
N ALA A 177 -2.85 19.77 -26.79
CA ALA A 177 -3.33 18.84 -25.77
C ALA A 177 -3.61 17.44 -26.34
N VAL A 178 -4.29 17.35 -27.49
CA VAL A 178 -4.57 16.07 -28.17
C VAL A 178 -3.25 15.41 -28.60
N ARG A 179 -2.26 16.16 -29.09
CA ARG A 179 -0.95 15.62 -29.46
C ARG A 179 -0.17 15.09 -28.27
N VAL A 180 -0.14 15.81 -27.14
CA VAL A 180 0.46 15.31 -25.89
C VAL A 180 -0.21 14.00 -25.50
N PHE A 181 -1.55 13.96 -25.47
CA PHE A 181 -2.30 12.75 -25.15
C PHE A 181 -1.98 11.60 -26.12
N THR A 182 -1.85 11.89 -27.42
CA THR A 182 -1.48 10.91 -28.43
C THR A 182 -0.08 10.34 -28.20
N ILE A 183 0.90 11.17 -27.81
CA ILE A 183 2.26 10.74 -27.48
C ILE A 183 2.25 9.84 -26.24
N CYS A 184 1.50 10.22 -25.20
CA CYS A 184 1.31 9.38 -24.01
C CYS A 184 0.67 8.03 -24.35
N SER A 185 -0.38 8.04 -25.18
CA SER A 185 -1.06 6.80 -25.65
C SER A 185 -0.13 5.91 -26.46
N ARG A 186 0.74 6.48 -27.31
CA ARG A 186 1.79 5.72 -28.04
C ARG A 186 2.83 5.13 -27.11
N MET A 187 3.17 5.78 -26.02
CA MET A 187 4.10 5.25 -25.03
C MET A 187 3.54 3.99 -24.34
N VAL A 188 2.23 3.99 -24.03
CA VAL A 188 1.56 2.86 -23.35
C VAL A 188 1.24 1.71 -24.30
N LEU A 189 0.58 2.02 -25.43
CA LEU A 189 0.07 1.01 -26.36
C LEU A 189 1.09 0.56 -27.41
N ALA A 190 2.12 1.37 -27.69
CA ALA A 190 3.15 1.16 -28.72
C ALA A 190 2.63 0.49 -30.02
N PRO A 191 1.65 1.13 -30.73
CA PRO A 191 0.93 0.49 -31.82
C PRO A 191 1.78 0.14 -33.03
N PHE A 192 2.95 0.81 -33.18
CA PHE A 192 3.86 0.64 -34.32
C PHE A 192 5.20 -0.02 -33.95
N TYR A 193 5.45 -0.28 -32.65
CA TYR A 193 6.69 -0.83 -32.12
C TYR A 193 6.40 -1.93 -31.11
N PRO A 194 6.23 -3.19 -31.54
CA PRO A 194 5.87 -4.32 -30.66
C PRO A 194 6.83 -4.49 -29.47
N GLU A 195 8.12 -4.25 -29.70
CA GLU A 195 9.19 -4.38 -28.70
C GLU A 195 9.10 -3.35 -27.56
N MET A 196 8.47 -2.20 -27.81
CA MET A 196 8.25 -1.14 -26.81
C MET A 196 6.95 -1.31 -26.02
N ARG A 197 6.11 -2.26 -26.41
CA ARG A 197 4.76 -2.43 -25.85
C ARG A 197 4.83 -2.87 -24.39
N ILE A 198 4.08 -2.17 -23.53
CA ILE A 198 3.97 -2.52 -22.11
C ILE A 198 2.99 -3.68 -21.92
N VAL A 199 1.97 -3.75 -22.77
CA VAL A 199 0.88 -4.71 -22.67
C VAL A 199 0.98 -5.73 -23.80
N HIS A 200 0.92 -7.02 -23.51
CA HIS A 200 0.93 -8.07 -24.52
C HIS A 200 -0.37 -8.07 -25.32
N LEU A 201 -0.36 -7.41 -26.45
CA LEU A 201 -1.47 -7.28 -27.38
C LEU A 201 -1.01 -7.65 -28.79
N ASP A 202 -1.93 -8.18 -29.58
CA ASP A 202 -1.72 -8.31 -31.03
C ASP A 202 -1.59 -6.92 -31.68
N ASP A 203 -0.82 -6.82 -32.75
CA ASP A 203 -0.53 -5.57 -33.45
C ASP A 203 -1.80 -4.89 -33.98
N ALA A 204 -2.76 -5.68 -34.48
CA ALA A 204 -4.03 -5.18 -34.96
C ALA A 204 -4.89 -4.61 -33.82
N ALA A 205 -4.88 -5.29 -32.67
CA ALA A 205 -5.60 -4.86 -31.46
C ALA A 205 -5.01 -3.58 -30.88
N ALA A 206 -3.68 -3.48 -30.80
CA ALA A 206 -3.00 -2.28 -30.29
C ALA A 206 -3.26 -1.06 -31.19
N ARG A 207 -3.19 -1.22 -32.54
CA ARG A 207 -3.50 -0.15 -33.48
C ARG A 207 -4.98 0.27 -33.39
N ARG A 208 -5.91 -0.69 -33.31
CA ARG A 208 -7.34 -0.41 -33.19
C ARG A 208 -7.65 0.38 -31.92
N LEU A 209 -7.13 -0.07 -30.77
CA LEU A 209 -7.32 0.61 -29.48
C LEU A 209 -6.72 2.01 -29.47
N TYR A 210 -5.53 2.19 -30.06
CA TYR A 210 -4.89 3.49 -30.20
C TYR A 210 -5.75 4.49 -30.98
N TRP A 211 -6.33 4.07 -32.13
CA TRP A 211 -7.19 4.96 -32.92
C TRP A 211 -8.49 5.32 -32.21
N TRP A 212 -9.10 4.37 -31.48
CA TRP A 212 -10.27 4.67 -30.66
C TRP A 212 -9.95 5.71 -29.58
N VAL A 213 -8.90 5.50 -28.82
CA VAL A 213 -8.48 6.39 -27.72
C VAL A 213 -8.10 7.78 -28.25
N THR A 214 -7.36 7.84 -29.35
CA THR A 214 -6.97 9.11 -29.99
C THR A 214 -8.17 9.85 -30.57
N GLY A 215 -9.09 9.14 -31.22
CA GLY A 215 -10.32 9.73 -31.77
C GLY A 215 -11.23 10.32 -30.68
N ILE A 216 -11.44 9.59 -29.58
CA ILE A 216 -12.18 10.07 -28.41
C ILE A 216 -11.55 11.34 -27.83
N ALA A 217 -10.22 11.34 -27.63
CA ALA A 217 -9.51 12.50 -27.09
C ALA A 217 -9.57 13.71 -28.03
N ALA A 218 -9.44 13.50 -29.33
CA ALA A 218 -9.57 14.56 -30.32
C ALA A 218 -10.99 15.16 -30.29
N PHE A 219 -12.03 14.34 -30.38
CA PHE A 219 -13.41 14.79 -30.32
C PHE A 219 -13.73 15.55 -29.04
N ALA A 220 -13.31 15.02 -27.88
CA ALA A 220 -13.50 15.67 -26.59
C ALA A 220 -12.79 17.02 -26.51
N GLY A 221 -11.51 17.09 -26.94
CA GLY A 221 -10.73 18.32 -26.95
C GLY A 221 -11.33 19.39 -27.85
N PHE A 222 -11.66 19.05 -29.10
CA PHE A 222 -12.24 20.00 -30.05
C PHE A 222 -13.64 20.43 -29.62
N SER A 223 -14.49 19.54 -29.13
CA SER A 223 -15.82 19.89 -28.62
C SER A 223 -15.75 20.85 -27.42
N PHE A 224 -14.84 20.60 -26.50
CA PHE A 224 -14.64 21.47 -25.33
C PHE A 224 -14.22 22.88 -25.73
N VAL A 225 -13.26 22.97 -26.64
CA VAL A 225 -12.70 24.23 -27.11
C VAL A 225 -13.73 25.01 -27.94
N THR A 226 -14.50 24.33 -28.80
CA THR A 226 -15.57 24.96 -29.56
C THR A 226 -16.68 25.50 -28.65
N ALA A 227 -17.07 24.76 -27.62
CA ALA A 227 -18.02 25.25 -26.62
C ALA A 227 -17.50 26.49 -25.87
N SER A 228 -16.20 26.51 -25.53
CA SER A 228 -15.56 27.68 -24.91
C SER A 228 -15.57 28.92 -25.85
N LEU A 229 -15.31 28.70 -27.13
CA LEU A 229 -15.33 29.76 -28.14
C LEU A 229 -16.77 30.33 -28.33
N PHE A 230 -17.78 29.48 -28.38
CA PHE A 230 -19.18 29.93 -28.48
C PHE A 230 -19.60 30.75 -27.25
N HIS A 231 -19.13 30.33 -26.07
CA HIS A 231 -19.38 31.08 -24.83
C HIS A 231 -18.68 32.43 -24.81
N SER A 232 -17.40 32.51 -25.21
CA SER A 232 -16.63 33.76 -25.26
C SER A 232 -17.08 34.69 -26.42
N GLY A 233 -17.56 34.12 -27.50
CA GLY A 233 -18.08 34.84 -28.67
C GLY A 233 -19.52 35.37 -28.54
N ALA A 234 -20.05 35.45 -27.31
CA ALA A 234 -21.39 35.95 -26.98
C ALA A 234 -22.53 35.27 -27.77
N MET A 235 -22.40 33.97 -28.04
CA MET A 235 -23.50 33.15 -28.52
C MET A 235 -24.57 33.03 -27.44
N GLU A 236 -25.85 32.90 -27.83
CA GLU A 236 -26.90 32.74 -26.84
C GLU A 236 -26.65 31.56 -25.89
N PRO A 237 -26.76 31.72 -24.56
CA PRO A 237 -26.44 30.66 -23.59
C PRO A 237 -27.21 29.36 -23.85
N LYS A 238 -28.47 29.43 -24.34
CA LYS A 238 -29.26 28.25 -24.69
C LYS A 238 -28.66 27.47 -25.86
N ALA A 239 -28.14 28.17 -26.87
CA ALA A 239 -27.51 27.54 -28.02
C ALA A 239 -26.16 26.89 -27.62
N VAL A 240 -25.35 27.54 -26.76
CA VAL A 240 -24.13 26.95 -26.19
C VAL A 240 -24.47 25.69 -25.43
N LEU A 241 -25.52 25.70 -24.60
CA LEU A 241 -25.93 24.56 -23.80
C LEU A 241 -26.39 23.38 -24.68
N ILE A 242 -27.15 23.64 -25.76
CA ILE A 242 -27.54 22.61 -26.74
C ILE A 242 -26.30 21.97 -27.36
N PHE A 243 -25.33 22.79 -27.82
CA PHE A 243 -24.07 22.26 -28.38
C PHE A 243 -23.29 21.40 -27.38
N VAL A 244 -23.17 21.87 -26.15
CA VAL A 244 -22.47 21.13 -25.08
C VAL A 244 -23.18 19.81 -24.78
N LEU A 245 -24.49 19.79 -24.62
CA LEU A 245 -25.24 18.57 -24.35
C LEU A 245 -25.17 17.58 -25.52
N ALA A 246 -25.32 18.06 -26.77
CA ALA A 246 -25.21 17.22 -27.96
C ALA A 246 -23.82 16.61 -28.13
N SER A 247 -22.76 17.43 -28.02
CA SER A 247 -21.38 16.95 -28.14
C SER A 247 -21.01 15.94 -27.06
N ARG A 248 -21.49 16.14 -25.84
CA ARG A 248 -21.28 15.19 -24.73
C ARG A 248 -22.04 13.88 -24.90
N SER A 249 -23.28 13.96 -25.41
CA SER A 249 -24.05 12.76 -25.71
C SER A 249 -23.38 11.94 -26.81
N ALA A 250 -22.88 12.61 -27.86
CA ALA A 250 -22.09 11.98 -28.91
C ALA A 250 -20.80 11.36 -28.38
N LEU A 251 -20.09 12.06 -27.48
CA LEU A 251 -18.87 11.55 -26.82
C LEU A 251 -19.18 10.32 -25.97
N ALA A 252 -20.22 10.37 -25.14
CA ALA A 252 -20.60 9.23 -24.29
C ALA A 252 -20.95 8.00 -25.14
N LEU A 253 -21.72 8.20 -26.21
CA LEU A 253 -22.04 7.14 -27.17
C LEU A 253 -20.78 6.58 -27.83
N TRP A 254 -19.86 7.44 -28.26
CA TRP A 254 -18.60 7.01 -28.89
C TRP A 254 -17.73 6.20 -27.91
N VAL A 255 -17.64 6.62 -26.65
CA VAL A 255 -16.91 5.87 -25.61
C VAL A 255 -17.55 4.51 -25.36
N MET A 256 -18.88 4.44 -25.27
CA MET A 256 -19.59 3.16 -25.14
C MET A 256 -19.34 2.23 -26.34
N LEU A 257 -19.44 2.75 -27.55
CA LEU A 257 -19.12 1.98 -28.77
C LEU A 257 -17.67 1.47 -28.76
N ALA A 258 -16.71 2.29 -28.26
CA ALA A 258 -15.33 1.88 -28.11
C ALA A 258 -15.17 0.71 -27.10
N PHE A 259 -15.92 0.73 -25.99
CA PHE A 259 -15.92 -0.37 -25.01
C PHE A 259 -16.44 -1.67 -25.61
N PHE A 260 -17.55 -1.63 -26.34
CA PHE A 260 -18.09 -2.81 -27.00
C PHE A 260 -17.19 -3.31 -28.12
N ALA A 261 -16.65 -2.41 -28.97
CA ALA A 261 -15.75 -2.77 -30.08
C ALA A 261 -14.42 -3.39 -29.61
N ASN A 262 -13.92 -2.96 -28.44
CA ASN A 262 -12.65 -3.45 -27.88
C ASN A 262 -12.84 -4.41 -26.70
N ARG A 263 -14.08 -4.90 -26.46
CA ARG A 263 -14.40 -5.83 -25.37
C ARG A 263 -13.43 -7.00 -25.27
N PRO A 264 -13.15 -7.78 -26.34
CA PRO A 264 -12.27 -8.92 -26.25
C PRO A 264 -10.81 -8.53 -25.93
N THR A 265 -10.33 -7.45 -26.53
CA THR A 265 -8.97 -6.92 -26.34
C THR A 265 -8.72 -6.52 -24.89
N ILE A 266 -9.62 -5.73 -24.29
CA ILE A 266 -9.48 -5.29 -22.91
C ILE A 266 -9.71 -6.45 -21.93
N ALA A 267 -10.65 -7.35 -22.22
CA ALA A 267 -10.83 -8.56 -21.42
C ALA A 267 -9.58 -9.44 -21.41
N GLN A 268 -8.87 -9.55 -22.52
CA GLN A 268 -7.60 -10.26 -22.60
C GLN A 268 -6.51 -9.60 -21.73
N ILE A 269 -6.38 -8.27 -21.78
CA ILE A 269 -5.46 -7.52 -20.91
C ILE A 269 -5.75 -7.78 -19.42
N LEU A 270 -7.03 -7.77 -19.04
CA LEU A 270 -7.47 -7.99 -17.67
C LEU A 270 -7.20 -9.43 -17.20
N ARG A 271 -7.36 -10.42 -18.08
CA ARG A 271 -7.14 -11.83 -17.75
C ARG A 271 -5.66 -12.19 -17.62
N TYR A 272 -4.82 -11.74 -18.54
CA TYR A 272 -3.43 -12.20 -18.66
C TYR A 272 -2.39 -11.18 -18.12
N GLY A 273 -2.77 -9.92 -17.91
CA GLY A 273 -1.84 -8.89 -17.45
C GLY A 273 -0.66 -8.65 -18.38
N SER A 274 0.44 -8.13 -17.84
CA SER A 274 1.68 -7.88 -18.58
C SER A 274 2.53 -9.13 -18.80
N GLU A 275 2.30 -10.21 -18.04
CA GLU A 275 3.12 -11.44 -18.07
C GLU A 275 2.57 -12.53 -18.99
N GLY A 276 1.38 -12.36 -19.56
CA GLY A 276 0.70 -13.43 -20.30
C GLY A 276 0.25 -14.61 -19.41
N ARG A 277 0.33 -14.48 -18.08
CA ARG A 277 -0.07 -15.50 -17.12
C ARG A 277 -1.49 -15.24 -16.63
N GLU A 278 -2.30 -16.29 -16.53
CA GLU A 278 -3.68 -16.15 -16.05
C GLU A 278 -3.71 -15.59 -14.62
N ARG A 279 -4.43 -14.48 -14.45
CA ARG A 279 -4.77 -13.93 -13.15
C ARG A 279 -5.88 -14.78 -12.51
N GLY A 280 -5.93 -14.81 -11.17
CA GLY A 280 -6.89 -15.64 -10.42
C GLY A 280 -8.36 -15.47 -10.84
N LYS A 281 -9.21 -16.43 -10.46
CA LYS A 281 -10.63 -16.54 -10.88
C LYS A 281 -11.45 -15.24 -10.78
N GLY A 282 -11.17 -14.38 -9.78
CA GLY A 282 -11.87 -13.09 -9.65
C GLY A 282 -11.61 -12.13 -10.82
N TRP A 283 -10.38 -12.07 -11.32
CA TRP A 283 -10.03 -11.24 -12.48
C TRP A 283 -10.61 -11.78 -13.79
N SER A 284 -10.72 -13.08 -13.94
CA SER A 284 -11.35 -13.68 -15.12
C SER A 284 -12.85 -13.39 -15.18
N SER A 285 -13.55 -13.39 -14.02
CA SER A 285 -14.95 -13.01 -13.91
C SER A 285 -15.15 -11.52 -14.19
N PHE A 286 -14.31 -10.65 -13.59
CA PHE A 286 -14.34 -9.21 -13.85
C PHE A 286 -14.10 -8.88 -15.34
N ALA A 287 -13.13 -9.56 -15.98
CA ALA A 287 -12.87 -9.43 -17.41
C ALA A 287 -14.06 -9.78 -18.30
N GLY A 288 -15.02 -10.54 -17.80
CA GLY A 288 -16.27 -10.83 -18.52
C GLY A 288 -17.28 -9.66 -18.52
N VAL A 289 -17.31 -8.89 -17.44
CA VAL A 289 -18.35 -7.86 -17.18
C VAL A 289 -17.84 -6.42 -17.18
N TRP A 290 -16.53 -6.18 -17.29
CA TRP A 290 -15.91 -4.85 -17.20
C TRP A 290 -16.58 -3.81 -18.12
N HIS A 291 -16.91 -4.20 -19.36
CA HIS A 291 -17.52 -3.32 -20.37
C HIS A 291 -18.91 -2.83 -19.95
N LEU A 292 -19.69 -3.67 -19.26
CA LEU A 292 -20.99 -3.27 -18.70
C LEU A 292 -20.81 -2.28 -17.56
N MET A 293 -19.89 -2.57 -16.61
CA MET A 293 -19.60 -1.67 -15.50
C MET A 293 -19.07 -0.32 -15.98
N ALA A 294 -18.17 -0.33 -16.96
CA ALA A 294 -17.64 0.89 -17.56
C ALA A 294 -18.74 1.68 -18.30
N SER A 295 -19.63 0.99 -19.02
CA SER A 295 -20.77 1.63 -19.70
C SER A 295 -21.78 2.23 -18.71
N ILE A 296 -22.07 1.54 -17.62
CA ILE A 296 -22.91 2.05 -16.53
C ILE A 296 -22.29 3.33 -15.94
N TYR A 297 -20.98 3.31 -15.65
CA TYR A 297 -20.26 4.47 -15.14
C TYR A 297 -20.33 5.67 -16.10
N VAL A 298 -20.10 5.45 -17.41
CA VAL A 298 -20.18 6.50 -18.42
C VAL A 298 -21.60 7.08 -18.51
N THR A 299 -22.62 6.21 -18.48
CA THR A 299 -24.03 6.63 -18.52
C THR A 299 -24.40 7.46 -17.29
N LEU A 300 -24.04 6.99 -16.09
CA LEU A 300 -24.30 7.72 -14.84
C LEU A 300 -23.55 9.07 -14.80
N SER A 301 -22.28 9.08 -15.24
CA SER A 301 -21.48 10.29 -15.34
C SER A 301 -22.07 11.28 -16.35
N TRP A 302 -22.49 10.81 -17.52
CA TRP A 302 -23.18 11.62 -18.53
C TRP A 302 -24.48 12.20 -17.98
N PHE A 303 -25.31 11.38 -17.35
CA PHE A 303 -26.58 11.79 -16.77
C PHE A 303 -26.40 12.85 -15.68
N ALA A 304 -25.55 12.57 -14.69
CA ALA A 304 -25.27 13.47 -13.59
C ALA A 304 -24.73 14.83 -14.06
N THR A 305 -23.78 14.82 -14.98
CA THR A 305 -23.21 16.06 -15.52
C THR A 305 -24.18 16.80 -16.43
N SER A 306 -25.09 16.10 -17.12
CA SER A 306 -26.15 16.74 -17.92
C SER A 306 -27.17 17.44 -17.04
N ILE A 307 -27.58 16.84 -15.92
CA ILE A 307 -28.44 17.49 -14.93
C ILE A 307 -27.75 18.75 -14.36
N LEU A 308 -26.49 18.68 -13.98
CA LEU A 308 -25.73 19.82 -13.46
C LEU A 308 -25.68 20.98 -14.49
N LEU A 309 -25.51 20.66 -15.76
CA LEU A 309 -25.52 21.65 -16.82
C LEU A 309 -26.91 22.29 -16.98
N LEU A 310 -27.99 21.48 -16.94
CA LEU A 310 -29.38 21.98 -16.98
C LEU A 310 -29.70 22.88 -15.78
N LEU A 311 -29.05 22.66 -14.63
CA LEU A 311 -29.16 23.51 -13.44
C LEU A 311 -28.23 24.75 -13.49
N GLY A 312 -27.63 25.04 -14.65
CA GLY A 312 -26.77 26.22 -14.86
C GLY A 312 -25.32 26.07 -14.32
N ARG A 313 -24.91 24.87 -13.90
CA ARG A 313 -23.54 24.62 -13.40
C ARG A 313 -22.59 24.30 -14.56
N MET A 314 -22.12 25.33 -15.28
CA MET A 314 -21.25 25.17 -16.47
C MET A 314 -19.90 24.48 -16.13
N GLU A 315 -19.45 24.52 -14.87
CA GLU A 315 -18.24 23.82 -14.41
C GLU A 315 -18.35 22.30 -14.52
N ALA A 316 -19.56 21.75 -14.56
CA ALA A 316 -19.77 20.32 -14.75
C ALA A 316 -19.10 19.76 -16.02
N ASN A 317 -18.84 20.61 -17.02
CA ASN A 317 -18.11 20.21 -18.21
C ASN A 317 -16.66 19.78 -17.94
N LYS A 318 -16.00 20.41 -16.98
CA LYS A 318 -14.62 20.08 -16.57
C LYS A 318 -14.54 18.75 -15.81
N LEU A 319 -15.61 18.38 -15.07
CA LEU A 319 -15.62 17.18 -14.22
C LEU A 319 -15.41 15.89 -15.00
N ALA A 320 -16.11 15.71 -16.10
CA ALA A 320 -16.01 14.52 -16.94
C ALA A 320 -14.58 14.37 -17.52
N ILE A 321 -13.99 15.49 -17.98
CA ILE A 321 -12.62 15.50 -18.53
C ILE A 321 -11.60 15.16 -17.46
N PHE A 322 -11.66 15.82 -16.29
CA PHE A 322 -10.75 15.54 -15.19
C PHE A 322 -10.90 14.12 -14.66
N SER A 323 -12.13 13.61 -14.54
CA SER A 323 -12.36 12.22 -14.13
C SER A 323 -11.76 11.23 -15.13
N PHE A 324 -11.98 11.45 -16.42
CA PHE A 324 -11.39 10.60 -17.46
C PHE A 324 -9.86 10.64 -17.44
N MET A 325 -9.27 11.84 -17.36
CA MET A 325 -7.79 12.00 -17.28
C MET A 325 -7.22 11.31 -16.06
N THR A 326 -7.87 11.45 -14.90
CA THR A 326 -7.44 10.81 -13.64
C THR A 326 -7.45 9.28 -13.76
N VAL A 327 -8.52 8.71 -14.32
CA VAL A 327 -8.62 7.24 -14.51
C VAL A 327 -7.59 6.74 -15.53
N MET A 328 -7.41 7.45 -16.64
CA MET A 328 -6.41 7.08 -17.67
C MET A 328 -4.98 7.14 -17.11
N LEU A 329 -4.66 8.17 -16.34
CA LEU A 329 -3.36 8.29 -15.67
C LEU A 329 -3.14 7.15 -14.68
N ALA A 330 -4.17 6.82 -13.89
CA ALA A 330 -4.10 5.72 -12.93
C ALA A 330 -3.83 4.37 -13.61
N ILE A 331 -4.54 4.09 -14.71
CA ILE A 331 -4.32 2.86 -15.49
C ILE A 331 -2.89 2.82 -16.03
N ALA A 332 -2.40 3.93 -16.61
CA ALA A 332 -1.04 4.01 -17.14
C ALA A 332 0.01 3.76 -16.06
N VAL A 333 -0.13 4.39 -14.89
CA VAL A 333 0.79 4.20 -13.75
C VAL A 333 0.74 2.76 -13.23
N CYS A 334 -0.44 2.16 -13.09
CA CYS A 334 -0.58 0.77 -12.67
C CYS A 334 0.12 -0.21 -13.64
N LEU A 335 -0.02 0.01 -14.96
CA LEU A 335 0.66 -0.80 -15.96
C LEU A 335 2.19 -0.61 -15.91
N MET A 336 2.67 0.61 -15.67
CA MET A 336 4.10 0.87 -15.51
C MET A 336 4.68 0.21 -14.26
N LEU A 337 3.94 0.19 -13.17
CA LEU A 337 4.35 -0.48 -11.94
C LEU A 337 4.42 -2.01 -12.11
N ASP A 338 3.47 -2.60 -12.83
CA ASP A 338 3.50 -4.03 -13.18
C ASP A 338 4.73 -4.37 -14.03
N ASP A 339 4.95 -3.62 -15.08
CA ASP A 339 6.09 -3.82 -15.98
C ASP A 339 7.45 -3.63 -15.28
N TRP A 340 7.54 -2.67 -14.34
CA TRP A 340 8.73 -2.47 -13.51
C TRP A 340 8.99 -3.68 -12.60
N ALA A 341 7.96 -4.16 -11.90
CA ALA A 341 8.10 -5.28 -10.98
C ALA A 341 8.53 -6.57 -11.69
N THR A 342 7.93 -6.86 -12.84
CA THR A 342 8.26 -8.06 -13.62
C THR A 342 9.70 -8.05 -14.14
N ARG A 343 10.21 -6.87 -14.50
CA ARG A 343 11.62 -6.75 -14.94
C ARG A 343 12.61 -6.93 -13.80
N VAL A 344 12.29 -6.39 -12.62
CA VAL A 344 13.13 -6.57 -11.44
C VAL A 344 13.18 -8.05 -11.04
N ASP A 345 12.05 -8.74 -11.10
CA ASP A 345 11.98 -10.17 -10.77
C ASP A 345 12.79 -11.02 -11.75
N ARG A 346 12.63 -10.82 -13.06
CA ARG A 346 13.42 -11.53 -14.06
C ARG A 346 14.92 -11.39 -13.85
N ARG A 347 15.40 -10.17 -13.52
CA ARG A 347 16.82 -9.95 -13.20
C ARG A 347 17.28 -10.68 -11.95
N ASN A 348 16.39 -10.83 -10.97
CA ASN A 348 16.69 -11.54 -9.74
C ASN A 348 16.65 -13.07 -9.96
N ASP A 349 15.73 -13.57 -10.78
CA ASP A 349 15.63 -15.00 -11.11
C ASP A 349 16.81 -15.50 -11.94
N GLU A 350 17.32 -14.69 -12.87
CA GLU A 350 18.56 -14.99 -13.64
C GLU A 350 19.82 -15.08 -12.76
N GLN A 351 19.80 -14.43 -11.59
CA GLN A 351 20.90 -14.41 -10.62
C GLN A 351 20.73 -15.40 -9.47
N ALA A 352 19.54 -15.95 -9.27
CA ALA A 352 19.23 -16.80 -8.13
C ALA A 352 19.26 -18.31 -8.48
N GLN A 353 20.11 -19.07 -7.80
CA GLN A 353 20.14 -20.53 -7.86
C GLN A 353 18.94 -21.23 -7.17
N PHE A 354 17.95 -20.50 -6.64
CA PHE A 354 16.84 -21.05 -5.85
C PHE A 354 15.49 -20.40 -6.21
N PRO A 355 14.38 -21.19 -6.25
CA PRO A 355 13.06 -20.66 -6.59
C PRO A 355 12.51 -19.75 -5.50
N THR A 356 12.32 -18.53 -5.89
CA THR A 356 11.35 -17.48 -5.57
C THR A 356 10.78 -17.37 -4.16
N ILE A 357 11.49 -16.65 -3.32
CA ILE A 357 10.87 -15.84 -2.26
C ILE A 357 10.14 -14.69 -2.95
N PRO A 358 8.86 -14.36 -2.59
CA PRO A 358 8.15 -13.21 -3.15
C PRO A 358 9.05 -11.97 -3.08
N SER A 359 9.35 -11.37 -4.23
CA SER A 359 10.33 -10.31 -4.29
C SER A 359 9.77 -9.04 -3.66
N PHE A 360 10.66 -8.22 -3.09
CA PHE A 360 10.27 -6.90 -2.62
C PHE A 360 9.65 -6.05 -3.74
N ALA A 361 10.07 -6.26 -4.99
CA ALA A 361 9.54 -5.54 -6.14
C ALA A 361 8.06 -5.81 -6.36
N GLN A 362 7.61 -7.07 -6.27
CA GLN A 362 6.19 -7.41 -6.35
C GLN A 362 5.38 -6.81 -5.20
N PHE A 363 5.94 -6.80 -3.99
CA PHE A 363 5.30 -6.15 -2.86
C PHE A 363 5.11 -4.65 -3.12
N PHE A 364 6.18 -3.93 -3.49
CA PHE A 364 6.10 -2.49 -3.78
C PHE A 364 5.17 -2.18 -4.94
N ALA A 365 5.14 -3.02 -5.98
CA ALA A 365 4.21 -2.85 -7.09
C ALA A 365 2.74 -3.06 -6.66
N ARG A 366 2.46 -4.05 -5.80
CA ARG A 366 1.10 -4.24 -5.24
C ARG A 366 0.68 -3.05 -4.38
N MET A 367 1.59 -2.56 -3.52
CA MET A 367 1.35 -1.38 -2.69
C MET A 367 1.16 -0.11 -3.54
N GLY A 368 2.04 0.09 -4.52
CA GLY A 368 1.95 1.21 -5.45
C GLY A 368 0.63 1.23 -6.23
N ARG A 369 0.18 0.08 -6.73
CA ARG A 369 -1.13 -0.04 -7.41
C ARG A 369 -2.30 0.26 -6.47
N ALA A 370 -2.28 -0.28 -5.25
CA ALA A 370 -3.32 0.02 -4.27
C ALA A 370 -3.35 1.51 -3.93
N ALA A 371 -2.18 2.13 -3.74
CA ALA A 371 -2.05 3.57 -3.53
C ALA A 371 -2.62 4.38 -4.71
N VAL A 372 -2.26 4.02 -5.93
CA VAL A 372 -2.77 4.68 -7.15
C VAL A 372 -4.29 4.57 -7.24
N VAL A 373 -4.86 3.38 -6.99
CA VAL A 373 -6.33 3.18 -7.00
C VAL A 373 -6.99 4.05 -5.95
N ILE A 374 -6.48 4.09 -4.73
CA ILE A 374 -7.07 4.89 -3.64
C ILE A 374 -6.95 6.38 -3.91
N VAL A 375 -5.77 6.85 -4.34
CA VAL A 375 -5.58 8.26 -4.73
C VAL A 375 -6.55 8.63 -5.86
N THR A 376 -6.75 7.73 -6.82
CA THR A 376 -7.71 7.93 -7.91
C THR A 376 -9.14 8.05 -7.39
N LEU A 377 -9.55 7.16 -6.48
CA LEU A 377 -10.87 7.22 -5.85
C LEU A 377 -11.07 8.49 -5.02
N LEU A 378 -10.05 8.91 -4.27
CA LEU A 378 -10.07 10.17 -3.50
C LEU A 378 -10.16 11.39 -4.43
N LEU A 379 -9.40 11.41 -5.52
CA LEU A 379 -9.48 12.48 -6.51
C LEU A 379 -10.85 12.51 -7.20
N LEU A 380 -11.41 11.36 -7.58
CA LEU A 380 -12.74 11.28 -8.14
C LEU A 380 -13.80 11.77 -7.14
N LEU A 381 -13.70 11.34 -5.88
CA LEU A 381 -14.59 11.79 -4.82
C LEU A 381 -14.51 13.33 -4.66
N ARG A 382 -13.30 13.88 -4.67
CA ARG A 382 -13.08 15.33 -4.59
C ARG A 382 -13.62 16.09 -5.79
N ILE A 383 -13.38 15.56 -7.00
CA ILE A 383 -13.90 16.15 -8.26
C ILE A 383 -15.43 16.19 -8.25
N TRP A 384 -16.07 15.09 -7.85
CA TRP A 384 -17.53 14.97 -7.89
C TRP A 384 -18.23 15.63 -6.69
N SER A 385 -17.59 15.79 -5.55
CA SER A 385 -18.22 16.42 -4.37
C SER A 385 -18.47 17.92 -4.55
N GLY A 386 -17.55 18.64 -5.22
CA GLY A 386 -17.62 20.10 -5.36
C GLY A 386 -18.95 20.63 -5.89
N PRO A 387 -19.48 20.16 -7.03
CA PRO A 387 -20.72 20.68 -7.63
C PRO A 387 -21.99 20.37 -6.85
N TRP A 388 -21.97 19.34 -6.01
CA TRP A 388 -23.14 18.92 -5.23
C TRP A 388 -23.27 19.66 -3.90
N HIS A 389 -22.21 20.32 -3.41
CA HIS A 389 -22.23 21.09 -2.17
C HIS A 389 -23.28 22.21 -2.10
N GLY A 390 -23.79 22.66 -3.24
CA GLY A 390 -24.83 23.68 -3.27
C GLY A 390 -26.23 23.17 -3.63
N LEU A 391 -26.35 21.88 -3.98
CA LEU A 391 -27.61 21.27 -4.40
C LEU A 391 -28.20 20.34 -3.34
N VAL A 392 -27.36 19.71 -2.57
CA VAL A 392 -27.72 18.85 -1.44
C VAL A 392 -27.30 19.56 -0.19
N ALA A 393 -28.20 19.60 0.83
CA ALA A 393 -27.92 20.28 2.08
C ALA A 393 -26.49 20.01 2.55
N ALA A 394 -25.74 21.07 2.83
CA ALA A 394 -24.30 21.02 3.13
C ALA A 394 -23.93 20.00 4.22
N ARG A 395 -24.88 19.66 5.10
CA ARG A 395 -24.75 18.64 6.14
C ARG A 395 -24.60 17.21 5.59
N THR A 396 -25.36 16.84 4.55
CA THR A 396 -25.39 15.45 4.05
C THR A 396 -24.18 15.12 3.18
N VAL A 397 -23.79 16.02 2.27
CA VAL A 397 -22.55 15.85 1.47
C VAL A 397 -21.32 16.10 2.34
N GLY A 398 -21.43 17.02 3.32
CA GLY A 398 -20.39 17.31 4.32
C GLY A 398 -20.01 16.10 5.17
N GLY A 399 -20.94 15.19 5.46
CA GLY A 399 -20.69 13.97 6.21
C GLY A 399 -20.20 12.79 5.36
N LEU A 400 -20.77 12.60 4.16
CA LEU A 400 -20.45 11.44 3.31
C LEU A 400 -19.02 11.48 2.74
N VAL A 401 -18.51 12.65 2.34
CA VAL A 401 -17.17 12.76 1.75
C VAL A 401 -16.07 12.44 2.76
N PRO A 402 -16.07 13.00 3.99
CA PRO A 402 -15.15 12.58 5.05
C PRO A 402 -15.27 11.09 5.40
N ALA A 403 -16.49 10.56 5.53
CA ALA A 403 -16.73 9.15 5.85
C ALA A 403 -16.13 8.22 4.78
N LEU A 404 -16.38 8.48 3.50
CA LEU A 404 -15.80 7.72 2.40
C LEU A 404 -14.27 7.88 2.34
N THR A 405 -13.76 9.08 2.60
CA THR A 405 -12.31 9.33 2.66
C THR A 405 -11.67 8.52 3.78
N GLN A 406 -12.27 8.53 4.97
CA GLN A 406 -11.82 7.74 6.11
C GLN A 406 -11.86 6.24 5.81
N LEU A 407 -12.94 5.75 5.20
CA LEU A 407 -13.09 4.35 4.80
C LEU A 407 -12.00 3.92 3.81
N LEU A 408 -11.71 4.75 2.79
CA LEU A 408 -10.67 4.47 1.81
C LEU A 408 -9.27 4.43 2.45
N ILE A 409 -8.96 5.38 3.32
CA ILE A 409 -7.66 5.42 4.02
C ILE A 409 -7.54 4.21 4.95
N THR A 410 -8.58 3.89 5.72
CA THR A 410 -8.58 2.73 6.63
C THR A 410 -8.39 1.42 5.87
N THR A 411 -9.12 1.25 4.76
CA THR A 411 -8.97 0.07 3.89
C THR A 411 -7.56 -0.05 3.34
N PHE A 412 -6.92 1.08 2.99
CA PHE A 412 -5.55 1.08 2.50
C PHE A 412 -4.54 0.68 3.57
N ILE A 413 -4.66 1.24 4.77
CA ILE A 413 -3.79 0.88 5.90
C ILE A 413 -3.98 -0.61 6.25
N ALA A 414 -5.23 -1.07 6.33
CA ALA A 414 -5.54 -2.48 6.57
C ALA A 414 -4.94 -3.39 5.49
N TYR A 415 -5.02 -3.00 4.22
CA TYR A 415 -4.43 -3.74 3.11
C TYR A 415 -2.89 -3.80 3.20
N ILE A 416 -2.22 -2.69 3.57
CA ILE A 416 -0.76 -2.68 3.79
C ILE A 416 -0.39 -3.67 4.90
N LEU A 417 -1.06 -3.57 6.05
CA LEU A 417 -0.80 -4.46 7.19
C LEU A 417 -1.06 -5.92 6.85
N TRP A 418 -2.14 -6.20 6.12
CA TRP A 418 -2.48 -7.54 5.61
C TRP A 418 -1.35 -8.11 4.74
N GLN A 419 -0.86 -7.34 3.79
CA GLN A 419 0.21 -7.76 2.89
C GLN A 419 1.55 -7.94 3.64
N LEU A 420 1.85 -7.09 4.62
CA LEU A 420 3.05 -7.24 5.46
C LEU A 420 3.02 -8.54 6.26
N VAL A 421 1.87 -8.89 6.84
CA VAL A 421 1.70 -10.16 7.57
C VAL A 421 1.88 -11.35 6.63
N LEU A 422 1.26 -11.33 5.45
CA LEU A 422 1.39 -12.42 4.47
C LEU A 422 2.85 -12.63 4.05
N ILE A 423 3.53 -11.56 3.62
CA ILE A 423 4.92 -11.64 3.13
C ILE A 423 5.87 -12.00 4.27
N GLY A 424 5.67 -11.43 5.46
CA GLY A 424 6.48 -11.76 6.62
C GLY A 424 6.40 -13.25 6.97
N THR A 425 5.20 -13.81 6.99
CA THR A 425 4.97 -15.22 7.30
C THR A 425 5.47 -16.15 6.20
N GLU A 426 5.23 -15.83 4.92
CA GLU A 426 5.75 -16.62 3.80
C GLU A 426 7.29 -16.68 3.80
N ARG A 427 7.96 -15.56 4.08
CA ARG A 427 9.43 -15.53 4.16
C ARG A 427 9.98 -16.37 5.31
N VAL A 428 9.31 -16.38 6.46
CA VAL A 428 9.71 -17.22 7.58
C VAL A 428 9.53 -18.69 7.23
N LEU A 429 8.40 -19.06 6.58
CA LEU A 429 8.15 -20.42 6.11
C LEU A 429 9.17 -20.88 5.07
N CYS A 430 9.45 -20.06 4.05
CA CYS A 430 10.45 -20.37 3.03
C CYS A 430 11.86 -20.56 3.61
N ARG A 431 12.23 -19.77 4.64
CA ARG A 431 13.52 -19.92 5.33
C ARG A 431 13.58 -21.15 6.23
N ALA A 432 12.44 -21.60 6.72
CA ALA A 432 12.30 -22.79 7.55
C ALA A 432 12.14 -24.09 6.75
N ALA A 433 11.86 -24.01 5.45
CA ALA A 433 11.72 -25.16 4.58
C ALA A 433 13.05 -25.95 4.51
N PRO A 434 13.02 -27.31 4.60
CA PRO A 434 14.21 -28.16 4.48
C PRO A 434 14.85 -27.98 3.10
N ARG A 435 16.18 -27.94 3.06
CA ARG A 435 16.92 -27.97 1.80
C ARG A 435 16.89 -29.40 1.25
N ALA A 436 16.99 -29.54 -0.08
CA ALA A 436 17.01 -30.83 -0.71
C ALA A 436 18.13 -31.72 -0.10
N GLY A 437 17.74 -32.84 0.55
CA GLY A 437 18.64 -33.79 1.20
C GLY A 437 18.81 -33.63 2.73
N GLU A 438 18.18 -32.63 3.38
CA GLU A 438 18.17 -32.51 4.84
C GLU A 438 16.90 -33.15 5.44
N SER A 439 17.07 -33.94 6.51
CA SER A 439 15.94 -34.46 7.31
C SER A 439 15.22 -33.33 8.02
N GLU A 440 13.88 -33.36 8.05
CA GLU A 440 13.06 -32.41 8.82
C GLU A 440 13.49 -32.37 10.29
N THR A 441 13.93 -31.21 10.74
CA THR A 441 14.20 -31.01 12.16
C THR A 441 12.91 -30.70 12.90
N ALA A 442 12.79 -31.13 14.17
CA ALA A 442 11.63 -30.86 15.03
C ALA A 442 11.28 -29.37 15.15
N ARG A 443 12.24 -28.47 14.87
CA ARG A 443 12.04 -27.02 14.83
C ARG A 443 11.27 -26.56 13.58
N GLN A 444 11.55 -27.18 12.44
CA GLN A 444 10.91 -26.86 11.16
C GLN A 444 9.43 -27.24 11.20
N THR A 445 9.11 -28.42 11.71
CA THR A 445 7.73 -28.89 11.89
C THR A 445 6.93 -27.96 12.81
N ARG A 446 7.51 -27.47 13.91
CA ARG A 446 6.84 -26.53 14.83
C ARG A 446 6.57 -25.17 14.19
N ILE A 447 7.50 -24.61 13.42
CA ILE A 447 7.30 -23.35 12.70
C ILE A 447 6.21 -23.50 11.65
N ALA A 448 6.20 -24.62 10.92
CA ALA A 448 5.20 -24.88 9.90
C ALA A 448 3.77 -24.97 10.45
N THR A 449 3.60 -25.42 11.69
CA THR A 449 2.28 -25.54 12.32
C THR A 449 1.84 -24.26 13.05
N LEU A 450 2.73 -23.59 13.77
CA LEU A 450 2.37 -22.42 14.59
C LEU A 450 2.23 -21.13 13.77
N LEU A 451 3.07 -20.95 12.75
CA LEU A 451 3.09 -19.71 11.97
C LEU A 451 1.78 -19.43 11.22
N PRO A 452 1.10 -20.42 10.59
CA PRO A 452 -0.21 -20.21 9.99
C PRO A 452 -1.30 -19.80 10.99
N LEU A 453 -1.27 -20.36 12.20
CA LEU A 453 -2.21 -19.98 13.27
C LEU A 453 -2.00 -18.51 13.68
N MET A 454 -0.76 -18.11 13.95
CA MET A 454 -0.42 -16.72 14.27
C MET A 454 -0.79 -15.77 13.12
N ARG A 455 -0.51 -16.15 11.88
CA ARG A 455 -0.91 -15.38 10.70
C ARG A 455 -2.42 -15.14 10.68
N ASN A 456 -3.21 -16.19 10.80
CA ASN A 456 -4.66 -16.09 10.73
C ASN A 456 -5.23 -15.24 11.88
N SER A 457 -4.67 -15.36 13.09
CA SER A 457 -5.05 -14.51 14.24
C SER A 457 -4.73 -13.04 13.99
N MET A 458 -3.54 -12.72 13.44
CA MET A 458 -3.17 -11.35 13.09
C MET A 458 -4.09 -10.78 11.99
N LEU A 459 -4.38 -11.57 10.94
CA LEU A 459 -5.27 -11.16 9.86
C LEU A 459 -6.70 -10.93 10.36
N ALA A 460 -7.21 -11.79 11.25
CA ALA A 460 -8.50 -11.60 11.89
C ALA A 460 -8.54 -10.31 12.74
N GLY A 461 -7.48 -10.03 13.51
CA GLY A 461 -7.36 -8.78 14.27
C GLY A 461 -7.40 -7.54 13.37
N ILE A 462 -6.63 -7.54 12.27
CA ILE A 462 -6.64 -6.45 11.28
C ILE A 462 -8.04 -6.27 10.69
N ALA A 463 -8.73 -7.37 10.33
CA ALA A 463 -10.07 -7.31 9.75
C ALA A 463 -11.11 -6.76 10.73
N ILE A 464 -11.05 -7.17 12.00
CA ILE A 464 -11.97 -6.68 13.05
C ILE A 464 -11.74 -5.18 13.27
N ILE A 465 -10.51 -4.73 13.47
CA ILE A 465 -10.19 -3.32 13.72
C ILE A 465 -10.60 -2.46 12.52
N ALA A 466 -10.24 -2.87 11.31
CA ALA A 466 -10.62 -2.15 10.09
C ALA A 466 -12.15 -2.09 9.90
N GLY A 467 -12.85 -3.20 10.22
CA GLY A 467 -14.31 -3.26 10.20
C GLY A 467 -14.96 -2.30 11.20
N MET A 468 -14.44 -2.23 12.42
CA MET A 468 -14.94 -1.30 13.45
C MET A 468 -14.73 0.18 13.05
N ILE A 469 -13.54 0.52 12.53
CA ILE A 469 -13.28 1.87 12.02
C ILE A 469 -14.20 2.19 10.82
N GLY A 470 -14.44 1.20 9.96
CA GLY A 470 -15.36 1.34 8.82
C GLY A 470 -16.80 1.59 9.27
N LEU A 471 -17.29 0.87 10.28
CA LEU A 471 -18.62 1.07 10.87
C LEU A 471 -18.72 2.46 11.51
N SER A 472 -17.69 2.89 12.25
CA SER A 472 -17.62 4.24 12.84
C SER A 472 -17.66 5.34 11.77
N ALA A 473 -16.96 5.15 10.64
CA ALA A 473 -16.98 6.11 9.54
C ALA A 473 -18.36 6.29 8.90
N ILE A 474 -19.23 5.26 8.98
CA ILE A 474 -20.61 5.30 8.47
C ILE A 474 -21.57 5.88 9.54
N GLY A 475 -21.06 6.17 10.76
CA GLY A 475 -21.86 6.72 11.84
C GLY A 475 -22.46 5.68 12.81
N VAL A 476 -22.05 4.41 12.69
CA VAL A 476 -22.46 3.39 13.66
C VAL A 476 -21.70 3.59 14.97
N ASP A 477 -22.41 3.62 16.10
CA ASP A 477 -21.77 3.66 17.42
C ASP A 477 -20.99 2.36 17.67
N VAL A 478 -19.68 2.48 17.75
CA VAL A 478 -18.76 1.35 17.98
C VAL A 478 -18.38 1.17 19.45
N VAL A 479 -18.83 2.07 20.36
CA VAL A 479 -18.53 1.99 21.79
C VAL A 479 -18.98 0.66 22.40
N PRO A 480 -20.20 0.13 22.13
CA PRO A 480 -20.61 -1.18 22.64
C PRO A 480 -19.74 -2.33 22.10
N LEU A 481 -19.26 -2.22 20.85
CA LEU A 481 -18.37 -3.21 20.26
C LEU A 481 -16.99 -3.19 20.92
N PHE A 482 -16.46 -2.01 21.23
CA PHE A 482 -15.21 -1.87 21.99
C PHE A 482 -15.35 -2.41 23.41
N ALA A 483 -16.47 -2.16 24.07
CA ALA A 483 -16.73 -2.72 25.40
C ALA A 483 -16.73 -4.26 25.36
N GLY A 484 -17.44 -4.87 24.39
CA GLY A 484 -17.46 -6.32 24.20
C GLY A 484 -16.07 -6.88 23.86
N ALA A 485 -15.35 -6.25 22.95
CA ALA A 485 -13.97 -6.62 22.61
C ALA A 485 -13.03 -6.48 23.81
N GLY A 486 -13.24 -5.47 24.68
CA GLY A 486 -12.49 -5.28 25.92
C GLY A 486 -12.67 -6.43 26.89
N VAL A 487 -13.88 -6.92 27.08
CA VAL A 487 -14.16 -8.12 27.92
C VAL A 487 -13.46 -9.37 27.37
N ILE A 488 -13.52 -9.58 26.06
CA ILE A 488 -12.81 -10.69 25.40
C ILE A 488 -11.30 -10.53 25.59
N GLY A 489 -10.77 -9.30 25.40
CA GLY A 489 -9.36 -8.98 25.60
C GLY A 489 -8.89 -9.26 27.04
N LEU A 490 -9.72 -8.92 28.03
CA LEU A 490 -9.45 -9.21 29.43
C LEU A 490 -9.39 -10.73 29.67
N ALA A 491 -10.35 -11.48 29.15
CA ALA A 491 -10.37 -12.94 29.29
C ALA A 491 -9.14 -13.60 28.68
N VAL A 492 -8.75 -13.19 27.47
CA VAL A 492 -7.52 -13.65 26.80
C VAL A 492 -6.28 -13.22 27.56
N GLY A 493 -6.25 -11.98 28.08
CA GLY A 493 -5.15 -11.45 28.91
C GLY A 493 -4.96 -12.26 30.18
N MET A 494 -6.03 -12.54 30.91
CA MET A 494 -5.97 -13.40 32.11
C MET A 494 -5.55 -14.84 31.78
N GLY A 495 -6.04 -15.39 30.65
CA GLY A 495 -5.64 -16.73 30.19
C GLY A 495 -4.16 -16.82 29.77
N SER A 496 -3.57 -15.72 29.30
CA SER A 496 -2.17 -15.67 28.87
C SER A 496 -1.20 -15.14 29.94
N GLN A 497 -1.67 -14.78 31.13
CA GLN A 497 -0.88 -14.17 32.21
C GLN A 497 0.36 -15.00 32.58
N ALA A 498 0.23 -16.33 32.69
CA ALA A 498 1.36 -17.20 32.99
C ALA A 498 2.44 -17.16 31.90
N LEU A 499 2.04 -17.13 30.63
CA LEU A 499 2.97 -17.05 29.50
C LEU A 499 3.76 -15.73 29.50
N VAL A 500 3.07 -14.62 29.77
CA VAL A 500 3.72 -13.29 29.85
C VAL A 500 4.69 -13.26 31.02
N LYS A 501 4.30 -13.79 32.20
CA LYS A 501 5.16 -13.91 33.37
C LYS A 501 6.42 -14.70 33.06
N ASP A 502 6.29 -15.86 32.38
CA ASP A 502 7.43 -16.70 31.98
C ASP A 502 8.43 -15.93 31.10
N ILE A 503 7.92 -15.23 30.06
CA ILE A 503 8.77 -14.51 29.10
C ILE A 503 9.48 -13.33 29.78
N VAL A 504 8.75 -12.54 30.59
CA VAL A 504 9.31 -11.37 31.28
C VAL A 504 10.36 -11.80 32.30
N SER A 505 10.05 -12.81 33.12
CA SER A 505 11.02 -13.36 34.09
C SER A 505 12.28 -13.91 33.40
N GLY A 506 12.12 -14.65 32.32
CA GLY A 506 13.24 -15.16 31.52
C GLY A 506 14.12 -14.06 30.95
N LEU A 507 13.50 -12.95 30.47
CA LEU A 507 14.25 -11.80 29.99
C LEU A 507 15.11 -11.16 31.09
N PHE A 508 14.55 -10.96 32.29
CA PHE A 508 15.30 -10.39 33.42
C PHE A 508 16.43 -11.31 33.88
N PHE A 509 16.18 -12.61 34.02
CA PHE A 509 17.26 -13.56 34.37
C PHE A 509 18.44 -13.55 33.38
N LEU A 510 18.15 -13.36 32.08
CA LEU A 510 19.18 -13.26 31.04
C LEU A 510 19.88 -11.89 31.05
N LEU A 511 19.15 -10.79 31.33
CA LEU A 511 19.75 -9.45 31.45
C LEU A 511 20.67 -9.34 32.65
N ASP A 512 20.27 -9.93 33.78
CA ASP A 512 21.05 -9.94 35.03
C ASP A 512 22.23 -10.95 34.99
N ASP A 513 22.37 -11.70 33.86
CA ASP A 513 23.39 -12.77 33.72
C ASP A 513 23.37 -13.75 34.91
N ALA A 514 22.15 -14.08 35.39
CA ALA A 514 22.02 -14.93 36.59
C ALA A 514 22.58 -16.35 36.39
N PHE A 515 22.57 -16.85 35.15
CA PHE A 515 23.12 -18.17 34.78
C PHE A 515 23.54 -18.20 33.30
N ARG A 516 24.35 -19.19 32.95
CA ARG A 516 24.76 -19.54 31.58
C ARG A 516 24.49 -21.00 31.27
N VAL A 517 24.42 -21.36 30.00
CA VAL A 517 24.37 -22.77 29.59
C VAL A 517 25.65 -23.47 30.04
N GLY A 518 25.52 -24.59 30.75
CA GLY A 518 26.58 -25.32 31.36
C GLY A 518 26.72 -25.11 32.88
N ASP A 519 26.12 -24.04 33.44
CA ASP A 519 26.16 -23.80 34.91
C ASP A 519 25.32 -24.86 35.65
N TYR A 520 25.76 -25.24 36.82
CA TYR A 520 25.02 -26.07 37.76
C TYR A 520 24.23 -25.16 38.71
N VAL A 521 22.94 -25.27 38.64
CA VAL A 521 22.01 -24.37 39.34
C VAL A 521 20.96 -25.15 40.14
N ASP A 522 20.49 -24.50 41.20
CA ASP A 522 19.30 -24.91 41.96
C ASP A 522 18.24 -23.80 41.82
N THR A 523 17.07 -24.14 41.31
CA THR A 523 15.95 -23.23 41.14
C THR A 523 14.89 -23.37 42.24
N GLY A 524 15.12 -24.21 43.24
CA GLY A 524 14.14 -24.62 44.25
C GLY A 524 13.12 -25.65 43.73
N VAL A 525 12.90 -25.70 42.42
CA VAL A 525 12.03 -26.69 41.75
C VAL A 525 12.82 -27.83 41.13
N ALA A 526 14.01 -27.53 40.62
CA ALA A 526 14.92 -28.50 40.00
C ALA A 526 16.37 -28.06 40.20
N MET A 527 17.25 -29.06 40.40
CA MET A 527 18.68 -28.87 40.58
C MET A 527 19.43 -29.66 39.51
N GLY A 528 20.44 -29.04 38.90
CA GLY A 528 21.28 -29.69 37.89
C GLY A 528 21.96 -28.74 36.94
N THR A 529 22.54 -29.29 35.86
CA THR A 529 23.25 -28.52 34.84
C THR A 529 22.30 -27.99 33.80
N ILE A 530 22.41 -26.71 33.44
CA ILE A 530 21.64 -26.07 32.40
C ILE A 530 22.07 -26.58 31.02
N GLU A 531 21.23 -27.33 30.34
CA GLU A 531 21.47 -27.75 28.95
C GLU A 531 21.02 -26.70 27.94
N ARG A 532 19.88 -26.04 28.21
CA ARG A 532 19.29 -25.08 27.29
C ARG A 532 18.44 -24.03 28.01
N ALA A 533 18.64 -22.78 27.64
CA ALA A 533 17.74 -21.69 27.97
C ALA A 533 16.83 -21.40 26.76
N GLY A 534 15.52 -21.57 26.93
CA GLY A 534 14.47 -21.22 25.95
C GLY A 534 13.98 -19.79 26.14
N ILE A 535 12.91 -19.41 25.45
CA ILE A 535 12.27 -18.08 25.58
C ILE A 535 11.44 -18.00 26.87
N ARG A 536 10.78 -19.10 27.26
CA ARG A 536 9.89 -19.16 28.42
C ARG A 536 10.27 -20.18 29.49
N SER A 537 11.28 -21.04 29.23
CA SER A 537 11.64 -22.14 30.14
C SER A 537 13.10 -22.47 30.08
N LEU A 538 13.60 -22.96 31.20
CA LEU A 538 14.95 -23.47 31.42
C LEU A 538 14.94 -24.99 31.39
N GLN A 539 15.88 -25.63 30.68
CA GLN A 539 16.07 -27.07 30.67
C GLN A 539 17.30 -27.42 31.54
N ILE A 540 17.03 -28.15 32.60
CA ILE A 540 18.03 -28.52 33.62
C ILE A 540 18.16 -30.04 33.63
N ARG A 541 19.39 -30.55 33.45
CA ARG A 541 19.73 -31.96 33.54
C ARG A 541 20.14 -32.31 34.97
N HIS A 542 19.32 -33.09 35.63
CA HIS A 542 19.66 -33.62 36.94
C HIS A 542 20.81 -34.63 36.85
N HIS A 543 21.65 -34.77 37.91
CA HIS A 543 22.78 -35.68 37.92
C HIS A 543 22.39 -37.16 37.71
N LEU A 544 21.14 -37.54 38.00
CA LEU A 544 20.59 -38.86 37.69
C LEU A 544 20.06 -39.00 36.25
N GLY A 545 20.27 -38.00 35.39
CA GLY A 545 19.91 -38.04 33.98
C GLY A 545 18.53 -37.52 33.63
N ALA A 546 17.67 -37.19 34.60
CA ALA A 546 16.35 -36.61 34.32
C ALA A 546 16.47 -35.17 33.73
N LEU A 547 15.72 -34.87 32.70
CA LEU A 547 15.67 -33.53 32.11
C LEU A 547 14.40 -32.79 32.62
N HIS A 548 14.61 -31.77 33.43
CA HIS A 548 13.54 -30.90 33.92
C HIS A 548 13.36 -29.71 33.01
N THR A 549 12.11 -29.41 32.63
CA THR A 549 11.77 -28.18 31.89
C THR A 549 10.98 -27.28 32.84
N VAL A 550 11.63 -26.26 33.37
CA VAL A 550 11.08 -25.35 34.38
C VAL A 550 10.69 -24.04 33.71
N PRO A 551 9.42 -23.60 33.77
CA PRO A 551 8.99 -22.26 33.30
C PRO A 551 9.67 -21.18 34.13
N PHE A 552 10.13 -20.09 33.48
CA PHE A 552 10.81 -19.01 34.21
C PHE A 552 9.94 -18.33 35.27
N GLY A 553 8.63 -18.25 35.04
CA GLY A 553 7.68 -17.66 35.99
C GLY A 553 7.50 -18.48 37.30
N GLU A 554 7.92 -19.75 37.32
CA GLU A 554 7.91 -20.60 38.52
C GLU A 554 9.20 -20.51 39.31
N ILE A 555 10.25 -19.93 38.74
CA ILE A 555 11.55 -19.77 39.39
C ILE A 555 11.49 -18.53 40.30
N GLN A 556 11.51 -18.72 41.59
CA GLN A 556 11.53 -17.62 42.56
C GLN A 556 12.97 -17.18 42.89
N THR A 557 13.89 -18.12 42.96
CA THR A 557 15.31 -17.87 43.24
C THR A 557 16.17 -18.81 42.41
N ILE A 558 17.37 -18.37 42.04
CA ILE A 558 18.37 -19.21 41.40
C ILE A 558 19.62 -19.17 42.25
N ALA A 559 20.02 -20.33 42.79
CA ALA A 559 21.33 -20.51 43.38
C ALA A 559 22.28 -21.09 42.32
N ASN A 560 23.27 -20.33 41.91
CA ASN A 560 24.25 -20.75 40.91
C ASN A 560 25.52 -21.26 41.61
N HIS A 561 25.78 -22.55 41.47
CA HIS A 561 26.91 -23.21 42.08
C HIS A 561 28.17 -23.22 41.19
N SER A 562 28.08 -22.66 40.00
CA SER A 562 29.19 -22.61 39.04
C SER A 562 29.82 -21.22 38.91
N ARG A 563 29.50 -20.28 39.83
CA ARG A 563 30.05 -18.93 39.77
C ARG A 563 30.90 -18.59 40.96
N ASP A 564 31.94 -17.82 40.70
CA ASP A 564 32.88 -17.22 41.63
C ASP A 564 33.63 -18.27 42.49
N TRP A 565 32.95 -18.87 43.42
CA TRP A 565 33.53 -19.87 44.34
C TRP A 565 32.47 -20.72 45.02
N VAL A 566 32.87 -21.93 45.41
CA VAL A 566 32.05 -22.89 46.16
C VAL A 566 32.77 -23.29 47.44
N ILE A 567 32.02 -23.45 48.53
CA ILE A 567 32.55 -23.99 49.78
C ILE A 567 32.16 -25.44 49.87
N PHE A 568 33.16 -26.30 49.85
CA PHE A 568 32.96 -27.72 50.15
C PHE A 568 33.08 -27.96 51.65
N LYS A 569 32.14 -28.66 52.24
CA LYS A 569 32.11 -29.09 53.63
C LYS A 569 32.18 -30.61 53.65
N MET A 570 33.16 -31.16 54.38
CA MET A 570 33.35 -32.57 54.52
C MET A 570 33.28 -32.91 56.00
N ASP A 571 32.50 -33.91 56.35
CA ASP A 571 32.32 -34.38 57.70
C ASP A 571 33.07 -35.69 57.87
N PHE A 572 34.04 -35.68 58.77
CA PHE A 572 34.91 -36.83 59.10
C PHE A 572 34.43 -37.41 60.41
N ARG A 573 34.16 -38.73 60.44
CA ARG A 573 33.86 -39.46 61.68
C ARG A 573 35.15 -39.84 62.31
N VAL A 574 35.39 -39.40 63.57
CA VAL A 574 36.59 -39.71 64.35
C VAL A 574 36.18 -40.25 65.69
N PRO A 575 36.98 -41.21 66.30
CA PRO A 575 36.70 -41.73 67.62
C PRO A 575 36.68 -40.63 68.68
N PHE A 576 36.00 -40.87 69.81
CA PHE A 576 35.87 -39.91 70.92
C PHE A 576 37.24 -39.60 71.64
N ASP A 577 38.17 -40.47 71.54
CA ASP A 577 39.52 -40.31 72.10
C ASP A 577 40.50 -39.51 71.24
N THR A 578 40.05 -39.06 70.09
CA THR A 578 40.89 -38.31 69.15
C THR A 578 41.15 -36.90 69.67
N ASP A 579 42.45 -36.52 69.72
CA ASP A 579 42.82 -35.14 70.01
C ASP A 579 42.41 -34.19 68.87
N THR A 580 41.37 -33.43 69.13
CA THR A 580 40.80 -32.47 68.18
C THR A 580 41.73 -31.31 67.84
N HIS A 581 42.62 -30.93 68.80
CA HIS A 581 43.61 -29.88 68.55
C HIS A 581 44.76 -30.37 67.63
N ALA A 582 45.24 -31.58 67.85
CA ALA A 582 46.22 -32.20 66.96
C ALA A 582 45.63 -32.40 65.53
N LEU A 583 44.36 -32.85 65.43
CA LEU A 583 43.65 -33.03 64.15
C LEU A 583 43.50 -31.71 63.42
N ARG A 584 43.09 -30.66 64.12
CA ARG A 584 42.99 -29.31 63.53
C ARG A 584 44.33 -28.80 63.00
N LYS A 585 45.44 -29.05 63.71
CA LYS A 585 46.76 -28.67 63.23
C LYS A 585 47.17 -29.47 61.99
N LYS A 586 46.82 -30.75 61.91
CA LYS A 586 47.01 -31.58 60.70
C LYS A 586 46.19 -31.07 59.50
N PHE A 587 44.92 -30.75 59.70
CA PHE A 587 44.11 -30.16 58.62
C PHE A 587 44.65 -28.82 58.11
N LYS A 588 45.17 -27.98 59.05
CA LYS A 588 45.77 -26.71 58.64
C LYS A 588 47.08 -26.93 57.86
N ALA A 589 47.90 -27.88 58.24
CA ALA A 589 49.11 -28.22 57.52
C ALA A 589 48.84 -28.81 56.16
N LEU A 590 47.88 -29.74 56.05
CA LEU A 590 47.43 -30.30 54.80
C LEU A 590 46.87 -29.21 53.89
N GLY A 591 46.06 -28.25 54.39
CA GLY A 591 45.55 -27.14 53.64
C GLY A 591 46.61 -26.23 53.04
N GLN A 592 47.74 -26.05 53.75
CA GLN A 592 48.90 -25.31 53.24
C GLN A 592 49.58 -26.07 52.09
N THR A 593 49.74 -27.38 52.25
CA THR A 593 50.35 -28.25 51.23
C THR A 593 49.51 -28.28 49.96
N LEU A 594 48.19 -28.40 50.09
CA LEU A 594 47.26 -28.40 48.96
C LEU A 594 47.29 -27.09 48.21
N LEU A 595 47.49 -25.95 48.87
CA LEU A 595 47.57 -24.63 48.17
C LEU A 595 48.84 -24.50 47.32
N THR A 596 49.93 -25.21 47.73
CA THR A 596 51.21 -25.19 47.02
C THR A 596 51.34 -26.33 46.00
N ASP A 597 50.38 -27.20 45.92
CA ASP A 597 50.36 -28.33 44.98
C ASP A 597 50.24 -27.82 43.52
N GLU A 598 51.13 -28.31 42.66
CA GLU A 598 51.18 -27.90 41.25
C GLU A 598 49.92 -28.29 40.48
N THR A 599 49.24 -29.38 40.87
CA THR A 599 48.10 -29.93 40.18
C THR A 599 46.79 -29.30 40.65
N PHE A 600 46.62 -29.10 41.94
CA PHE A 600 45.35 -28.70 42.55
C PHE A 600 45.36 -27.29 43.16
N GLY A 601 46.54 -26.73 43.43
CA GLY A 601 46.65 -25.45 44.14
C GLY A 601 45.90 -24.29 43.51
N HIS A 602 45.85 -24.25 42.19
CA HIS A 602 45.15 -23.22 41.43
C HIS A 602 43.59 -23.26 41.55
N LEU A 603 43.07 -24.39 42.05
CA LEU A 603 41.63 -24.57 42.27
C LEU A 603 41.19 -24.00 43.64
N PHE A 604 42.09 -23.93 44.63
CA PHE A 604 41.74 -23.45 45.95
C PHE A 604 41.77 -21.91 46.01
N VAL A 605 40.65 -21.31 46.47
CA VAL A 605 40.56 -19.88 46.80
C VAL A 605 40.96 -19.65 48.25
N GLU A 606 40.60 -20.58 49.17
CA GLU A 606 41.01 -20.60 50.56
C GLU A 606 41.44 -22.01 50.94
N PRO A 607 42.45 -22.13 51.84
CA PRO A 607 42.98 -23.42 52.27
C PRO A 607 41.93 -24.24 53.02
N LEU A 608 42.17 -25.56 53.07
CA LEU A 608 41.37 -26.45 53.89
C LEU A 608 41.54 -26.06 55.37
N LYS A 609 40.41 -25.85 56.04
CA LYS A 609 40.30 -25.46 57.44
C LYS A 609 39.37 -26.41 58.17
N SER A 610 39.70 -26.79 59.40
CA SER A 610 38.77 -27.49 60.26
C SER A 610 37.95 -26.50 61.07
N SER A 611 36.65 -26.67 61.04
CA SER A 611 35.66 -25.91 61.84
C SER A 611 35.53 -26.49 63.27
N GLY A 612 36.25 -27.57 63.59
CA GLY A 612 36.14 -28.26 64.84
C GLY A 612 35.08 -29.36 64.85
N VAL A 613 34.69 -29.79 66.05
CA VAL A 613 33.58 -30.76 66.19
C VAL A 613 32.30 -30.10 65.88
N GLY A 614 31.61 -30.55 64.83
CA GLY A 614 30.30 -30.03 64.39
C GLY A 614 29.12 -30.71 65.05
N MET A 615 29.25 -32.01 65.33
CA MET A 615 28.20 -32.82 65.97
C MET A 615 28.84 -34.03 66.62
N MET A 616 28.25 -34.56 67.69
CA MET A 616 28.56 -35.84 68.28
C MET A 616 27.47 -36.83 67.89
N ASP A 617 27.86 -37.97 67.37
CA ASP A 617 26.98 -39.07 67.00
C ASP A 617 27.12 -40.15 68.07
N ASP A 618 26.26 -41.20 68.10
CA ASP A 618 26.27 -42.26 69.12
C ASP A 618 27.60 -43.02 69.24
N SER A 619 28.37 -43.04 68.17
CA SER A 619 29.60 -43.84 68.09
C SER A 619 30.87 -43.04 67.68
N ALA A 620 30.76 -41.75 67.38
CA ALA A 620 31.90 -40.96 66.90
C ALA A 620 31.68 -39.46 67.03
N MET A 621 32.74 -38.66 67.05
CA MET A 621 32.70 -37.22 66.85
C MET A 621 32.76 -36.94 65.36
N ILE A 622 31.90 -36.03 64.89
CA ILE A 622 31.93 -35.55 63.52
C ILE A 622 32.69 -34.23 63.45
N VAL A 623 33.90 -34.30 62.87
CA VAL A 623 34.78 -33.14 62.69
C VAL A 623 34.55 -32.60 61.25
N ARG A 624 34.14 -31.35 61.15
CA ARG A 624 33.90 -30.70 59.88
C ARG A 624 35.14 -29.98 59.36
N ALA A 625 35.53 -30.30 58.18
CA ALA A 625 36.54 -29.56 57.45
C ALA A 625 35.89 -28.89 56.24
N SER A 626 36.32 -27.69 55.88
CA SER A 626 35.83 -26.95 54.73
C SER A 626 36.94 -26.27 53.96
N PHE A 627 36.79 -26.17 52.69
CA PHE A 627 37.67 -25.37 51.83
C PHE A 627 36.81 -24.61 50.80
N LYS A 628 37.41 -23.54 50.29
CA LYS A 628 36.79 -22.71 49.25
C LYS A 628 37.53 -22.92 47.93
N SER A 629 36.83 -23.34 46.91
CA SER A 629 37.45 -23.59 45.61
C SER A 629 36.75 -22.80 44.52
N ARG A 630 37.39 -22.69 43.37
CA ARG A 630 36.76 -22.32 42.14
C ARG A 630 35.83 -23.46 41.71
N PRO A 631 34.71 -23.12 41.06
CA PRO A 631 33.75 -24.12 40.57
C PRO A 631 34.34 -25.07 39.54
#